data_51ef0dc663048af11064b3dd25fa81f6
#
_entry.id   51ef0dc663048af11064b3dd25fa81f6
#
_cell.length_a   1.000
_cell.length_b   1.000
_cell.length_c   1.000
_cell.angle_alpha   90.00
_cell.angle_beta   90.00
_cell.angle_gamma   90.00
#
_symmetry.space_group_name_H-M   'P 1'
#
loop_
_entity.id
_entity.type
_entity.pdbx_description
1 polymer ?
#
loop_
_entity_poly.entity_id
_entity_poly.type
_entity_poly.pdbx_seq_one_letter_code
_entity_poly.pdbx_strand_id
1 'polypeptide(L)' 'MSSHVKQIDKLIVLVEKLNKDRTWILEQLDNGSWPEFRPDLAALERELGQLLTRVTEYIEENS' A
#
# COMPACT_ATOMS: atom_id res chain seq x y z
N MET A 1 -22.00 -1.63 15.40
CA MET A 1 -20.81 -2.02 16.16
C MET A 1 -19.93 -2.99 15.41
N SER A 2 -20.40 -4.22 15.32
CA SER A 2 -19.58 -5.26 14.72
C SER A 2 -19.19 -4.95 13.27
N SER A 3 -20.05 -4.30 12.50
CA SER A 3 -19.74 -3.98 11.10
C SER A 3 -18.57 -3.00 11.00
N HIS A 4 -18.48 -2.02 11.91
CA HIS A 4 -17.37 -1.08 11.92
C HIS A 4 -16.05 -1.78 12.24
N VAL A 5 -16.07 -2.66 13.24
CA VAL A 5 -14.88 -3.43 13.63
C VAL A 5 -14.43 -4.34 12.48
N LYS A 6 -15.38 -5.00 11.82
CA LYS A 6 -15.06 -5.86 10.67
C LYS A 6 -14.44 -5.07 9.53
N GLN A 7 -14.92 -3.84 9.30
CA GLN A 7 -14.35 -2.99 8.25
C GLN A 7 -12.92 -2.60 8.57
N ILE A 8 -12.62 -2.29 9.84
CA ILE A 8 -11.26 -1.98 10.26
C ILE A 8 -10.34 -3.19 10.04
N ASP A 9 -10.80 -4.39 10.42
CA ASP A 9 -10.03 -5.60 10.22
C ASP A 9 -9.72 -5.84 8.75
N LYS A 10 -10.70 -5.62 7.88
CA LYS A 10 -10.50 -5.77 6.44
C LYS A 10 -9.51 -4.76 5.91
N LEU A 11 -9.54 -3.53 6.43
CA LEU A 11 -8.59 -2.50 6.03
C LEU A 11 -7.16 -2.89 6.43
N ILE A 12 -6.99 -3.44 7.62
CA ILE A 12 -5.68 -3.89 8.09
C ILE A 12 -5.11 -4.96 7.16
N VAL A 13 -5.93 -5.93 6.78
CA VAL A 13 -5.51 -6.98 5.85
C VAL A 13 -5.13 -6.38 4.49
N LEU A 14 -5.92 -5.43 4.00
CA LEU A 14 -5.64 -4.76 2.73
C LEU A 14 -4.32 -3.99 2.81
N VAL A 15 -4.07 -3.28 3.91
CA VAL A 15 -2.83 -2.54 4.10
C VAL A 15 -1.63 -3.48 4.06
N GLU A 16 -1.73 -4.64 4.71
CA GLU A 16 -0.65 -5.62 4.69
C GLU A 16 -0.36 -6.09 3.26
N LYS A 17 -1.41 -6.35 2.50
CA LYS A 17 -1.26 -6.77 1.11
C LYS A 17 -0.63 -5.67 0.27
N LEU A 18 -1.09 -4.43 0.43
CA LEU A 18 -0.55 -3.30 -0.32
C LEU A 18 0.92 -3.05 0.03
N ASN A 19 1.30 -3.24 1.28
CA ASN A 19 2.70 -3.13 1.68
C ASN A 19 3.56 -4.17 0.98
N LYS A 20 3.07 -5.39 0.85
CA LYS A 20 3.80 -6.44 0.12
C LYS A 20 3.92 -6.09 -1.36
N ASP A 21 2.85 -5.59 -1.95
CA ASP A 21 2.86 -5.17 -3.36
C ASP A 21 3.84 -4.03 -3.59
N ARG A 22 3.87 -3.07 -2.66
CA ARG A 22 4.80 -1.96 -2.73
C ARG A 22 6.25 -2.44 -2.64
N THR A 23 6.52 -3.36 -1.74
CA THR A 23 7.86 -3.95 -1.59
C THR A 23 8.29 -4.64 -2.89
N TRP A 24 7.37 -5.38 -3.51
CA TRP A 24 7.65 -6.05 -4.76
C TRP A 24 8.00 -5.04 -5.86
N ILE A 25 7.25 -3.94 -5.95
CA ILE A 25 7.51 -2.89 -6.93
C ILE A 25 8.90 -2.29 -6.70
N LEU A 26 9.25 -2.02 -5.44
CA LEU A 26 10.58 -1.48 -5.12
C LEU A 26 11.69 -2.44 -5.54
N GLU A 27 11.50 -3.73 -5.32
CA GLU A 27 12.47 -4.74 -5.74
C GLU A 27 12.63 -4.75 -7.26
N GLN A 28 11.53 -4.62 -8.01
CA GLN A 28 11.59 -4.57 -9.46
C GLN A 28 12.34 -3.33 -9.95
N LEU A 29 12.14 -2.19 -9.29
CA LEU A 29 12.85 -0.97 -9.63
C LEU A 29 14.35 -1.13 -9.36
N ASP A 30 14.71 -1.70 -8.22
CA ASP A 30 16.11 -1.91 -7.84
C ASP A 30 16.81 -2.88 -8.79
N ASN A 31 16.10 -3.90 -9.21
CA ASN A 31 16.66 -4.91 -10.13
C ASN A 31 16.75 -4.40 -11.58
N GLY A 32 16.07 -3.30 -11.88
CA GLY A 32 16.03 -2.79 -13.25
C GLY A 32 15.31 -3.71 -14.21
N SER A 33 14.36 -4.51 -13.71
CA SER A 33 13.67 -5.52 -14.49
C SER A 33 12.80 -4.96 -15.61
N TRP A 34 12.31 -3.74 -15.44
CA TRP A 34 11.35 -3.14 -16.37
C TRP A 34 11.77 -1.70 -16.69
N PRO A 35 12.87 -1.51 -17.41
CA PRO A 35 13.41 -0.16 -17.60
C PRO A 35 12.45 0.82 -18.28
N GLU A 36 11.66 0.36 -19.25
CA GLU A 36 10.73 1.24 -19.95
C GLU A 36 9.55 1.66 -19.07
N PHE A 37 9.26 0.91 -18.01
CA PHE A 37 8.16 1.22 -17.09
C PHE A 37 8.65 1.84 -15.78
N ARG A 38 9.96 2.11 -15.68
CA ARG A 38 10.54 2.61 -14.44
C ARG A 38 9.86 3.88 -13.91
N PRO A 39 9.59 4.90 -14.74
CA PRO A 39 8.89 6.09 -14.24
C PRO A 39 7.49 5.77 -13.73
N ASP A 40 6.76 4.90 -14.44
CA ASP A 40 5.41 4.54 -14.05
C ASP A 40 5.39 3.74 -12.74
N LEU A 41 6.34 2.81 -12.59
CA LEU A 41 6.46 2.02 -11.37
C LEU A 41 6.85 2.89 -10.17
N ALA A 42 7.75 3.85 -10.38
CA ALA A 42 8.14 4.78 -9.33
C ALA A 42 6.96 5.63 -8.87
N ALA A 43 6.14 6.10 -9.83
CA ALA A 43 4.94 6.86 -9.51
C ALA A 43 3.94 6.02 -8.75
N LEU A 44 3.75 4.78 -9.16
CA LEU A 44 2.83 3.85 -8.48
C LEU A 44 3.29 3.58 -7.05
N GLU A 45 4.58 3.34 -6.85
CA GLU A 45 5.12 3.11 -5.51
C GLU A 45 4.87 4.32 -4.61
N ARG A 46 5.09 5.52 -5.13
CA ARG A 46 4.86 6.75 -4.37
C ARG A 46 3.40 6.91 -3.98
N GLU A 47 2.49 6.64 -4.92
CA GLU A 47 1.05 6.75 -4.67
C GLU A 47 0.58 5.71 -3.67
N LEU A 48 1.11 4.49 -3.76
CA LEU A 48 0.79 3.46 -2.77
C LEU A 48 1.26 3.89 -1.38
N GLY A 49 2.45 4.47 -1.28
CA GLY A 49 2.96 4.96 -0.01
C GLY A 49 2.06 6.02 0.60
N GLN A 50 1.59 6.97 -0.22
CA GLN A 50 0.69 8.02 0.24
C GLN A 50 -0.66 7.45 0.68
N LEU A 51 -1.19 6.52 -0.09
CA LEU A 51 -2.46 5.86 0.26
C LEU A 51 -2.33 5.09 1.56
N LEU A 52 -1.23 4.34 1.72
CA LEU A 52 -0.99 3.57 2.94
C LEU A 52 -0.91 4.47 4.16
N THR A 53 -0.27 5.62 4.03
CA THR A 53 -0.19 6.58 5.12
C THR A 53 -1.59 7.05 5.53
N ARG A 54 -2.42 7.42 4.54
CA ARG A 54 -3.77 7.90 4.84
C ARG A 54 -4.65 6.82 5.46
N VAL A 55 -4.55 5.60 4.95
CA VAL A 55 -5.34 4.49 5.49
C VAL A 55 -4.90 4.15 6.90
N THR A 56 -3.60 4.17 7.16
CA THR A 56 -3.06 3.91 8.49
C THR A 56 -3.56 4.95 9.49
N GLU A 57 -3.55 6.22 9.10
CA GLU A 57 -4.09 7.29 9.95
C GLU A 57 -5.57 7.09 10.24
N TYR A 58 -6.33 6.68 9.22
CA TYR A 58 -7.76 6.40 9.41
C TYR A 58 -7.96 5.27 10.41
N ILE A 59 -7.18 4.20 10.29
CA ILE A 59 -7.27 3.06 11.20
C ILE A 59 -6.94 3.48 12.63
N GLU A 60 -5.88 4.26 12.80
CA GLU A 60 -5.47 4.76 14.12
C GLU A 60 -6.55 5.63 14.76
N GLU A 61 -7.20 6.49 13.96
CA GLU A 61 -8.24 7.36 14.48
C GLU A 61 -9.50 6.61 14.85
N ASN A 62 -9.75 5.47 14.24
CA ASN A 62 -11.01 4.75 14.38
C ASN A 62 -10.88 3.42 15.13
N SER A 63 -9.72 3.13 15.64
CA SER A 63 -9.52 1.93 16.45
C SER A 63 -9.21 2.30 17.93
#